data_94246a70c395ec48e6d16c5ac8931829
#
_entry.id   94246a70c395ec48e6d16c5ac8931829
#
_cell.length_a   1.000
_cell.length_b   1.000
_cell.length_c   1.000
_cell.angle_alpha   90.00
_cell.angle_beta   90.00
_cell.angle_gamma   90.00
#
_symmetry.space_group_name_H-M   'P 1'
#
loop_
_entity.id
_entity.type
_entity.pdbx_description
1 polymer ?
#
loop_
_entity_poly.entity_id
_entity_poly.type
_entity_poly.pdbx_seq_one_letter_code
_entity_poly.pdbx_strand_id
1 'polypeptide(L)'
;MIDGKTGTVHNNGNFQAMAVTNAMEKTRLALHHIGKLLFAQATELMNPAMNLGLPPDLAASDPSLNFHTKGIDIGMAAYVSELGHLASPVSTHIQSAEMHNEAIKYVYLHVPHIHERIARC
;
A
#
# COMPACT_ATOMS: atom_id res chain seq x y z
N MET A 1 -11.21 13.95 26.16
CA MET A 1 -11.76 14.63 24.96
C MET A 1 -12.85 15.56 25.41
N ILE A 2 -12.93 16.76 24.88
CA ILE A 2 -13.98 17.74 25.18
C ILE A 2 -14.86 17.88 23.92
N ASP A 3 -16.14 17.66 24.07
CA ASP A 3 -17.09 17.94 23.00
C ASP A 3 -17.28 19.47 22.89
N GLY A 4 -16.83 20.03 21.78
CA GLY A 4 -16.88 21.49 21.54
C GLY A 4 -18.29 22.08 21.43
N LYS A 5 -19.33 21.24 21.21
CA LYS A 5 -20.72 21.70 21.12
C LYS A 5 -21.42 21.70 22.48
N THR A 6 -21.16 20.72 23.30
CA THR A 6 -21.86 20.52 24.57
C THR A 6 -21.01 20.91 25.79
N GLY A 7 -19.70 21.11 25.63
CA GLY A 7 -18.76 21.31 26.71
C GLY A 7 -18.54 20.06 27.58
N THR A 8 -19.07 18.91 27.18
CA THR A 8 -18.98 17.69 27.97
C THR A 8 -17.56 17.16 27.94
N VAL A 9 -17.01 16.85 29.11
CA VAL A 9 -15.67 16.25 29.26
C VAL A 9 -15.81 14.72 29.31
N HIS A 10 -15.24 14.04 28.33
CA HIS A 10 -15.14 12.57 28.28
C HIS A 10 -13.78 12.15 28.81
N ASN A 11 -13.75 11.59 30.00
CA ASN A 11 -12.54 11.18 30.71
C ASN A 11 -12.09 9.74 30.37
N ASN A 12 -12.62 9.15 29.33
CA ASN A 12 -12.27 7.80 28.91
C ASN A 12 -10.94 7.77 28.17
N GLY A 13 -10.07 6.83 28.52
CA GLY A 13 -8.89 6.51 27.72
C GLY A 13 -9.29 5.88 26.39
N ASN A 14 -8.79 6.43 25.31
CA ASN A 14 -9.07 5.92 23.95
C ASN A 14 -7.90 5.04 23.50
N PHE A 15 -7.68 3.95 24.23
CA PHE A 15 -6.51 3.09 24.04
C PHE A 15 -6.63 2.11 22.85
N GLN A 16 -7.84 1.89 22.38
CA GLN A 16 -8.12 0.89 21.36
C GLN A 16 -7.99 1.49 19.97
N ALA A 17 -6.94 1.12 19.25
CA ALA A 17 -6.66 1.61 17.90
C ALA A 17 -7.07 0.62 16.78
N MET A 18 -7.81 -0.44 17.11
CA MET A 18 -8.13 -1.52 16.18
C MET A 18 -8.91 -1.04 14.94
N ALA A 19 -9.84 -0.10 15.12
CA ALA A 19 -10.58 0.47 14.00
C ALA A 19 -9.68 1.25 13.03
N VAL A 20 -8.72 2.02 13.56
CA VAL A 20 -7.72 2.76 12.77
C VAL A 20 -6.81 1.79 12.03
N THR A 21 -6.31 0.75 12.69
CA THR A 21 -5.48 -0.28 12.09
C THR A 21 -6.18 -0.96 10.92
N ASN A 22 -7.43 -1.38 11.12
CA ASN A 22 -8.23 -2.01 10.07
C ASN A 22 -8.44 -1.07 8.87
N ALA A 23 -8.73 0.20 9.11
CA ALA A 23 -8.86 1.19 8.04
C ALA A 23 -7.55 1.37 7.26
N MET A 24 -6.42 1.44 7.96
CA MET A 24 -5.10 1.58 7.33
C MET A 24 -4.66 0.33 6.57
N GLU A 25 -4.98 -0.86 7.06
CA GLU A 25 -4.74 -2.12 6.33
C GLU A 25 -5.52 -2.17 5.02
N LYS A 26 -6.80 -1.81 5.06
CA LYS A 26 -7.63 -1.72 3.84
C LYS A 26 -7.09 -0.70 2.84
N THR A 27 -6.60 0.43 3.34
CA THR A 27 -5.98 1.46 2.49
C THR A 27 -4.73 0.92 1.79
N ARG A 28 -3.85 0.22 2.50
CA ARG A 28 -2.66 -0.42 1.91
C ARG A 28 -3.02 -1.47 0.86
N LEU A 29 -4.03 -2.31 1.14
CA LEU A 29 -4.54 -3.27 0.17
C LEU A 29 -5.08 -2.58 -1.08
N ALA A 30 -5.82 -1.48 -0.93
CA ALA A 30 -6.32 -0.70 -2.05
C ALA A 30 -5.18 -0.14 -2.91
N LEU A 31 -4.13 0.41 -2.29
CA LEU A 31 -2.94 0.89 -3.00
C LEU A 31 -2.22 -0.23 -3.76
N HIS A 32 -2.10 -1.41 -3.15
CA HIS A 32 -1.54 -2.59 -3.82
C HIS A 32 -2.39 -3.00 -5.04
N HIS A 33 -3.72 -2.99 -4.93
CA HIS A 33 -4.60 -3.28 -6.06
C HIS A 33 -4.46 -2.27 -7.21
N ILE A 34 -4.35 -0.98 -6.88
CA ILE A 34 -4.07 0.07 -7.87
C ILE A 34 -2.72 -0.18 -8.54
N GLY A 35 -1.68 -0.50 -7.79
CA GLY A 35 -0.37 -0.85 -8.32
C GLY A 35 -0.42 -2.04 -9.28
N LYS A 36 -1.15 -3.10 -8.94
CA LYS A 36 -1.36 -4.26 -9.83
C LYS A 36 -2.10 -3.88 -11.11
N LEU A 37 -3.11 -3.04 -11.03
CA LEU A 37 -3.84 -2.56 -12.20
C LEU A 37 -2.94 -1.75 -13.13
N LEU A 38 -2.17 -0.81 -12.59
CA LEU A 38 -1.21 -0.02 -13.37
C LEU A 38 -0.15 -0.90 -14.03
N PHE A 39 0.36 -1.91 -13.32
CA PHE A 39 1.31 -2.87 -13.86
C PHE A 39 0.70 -3.65 -15.05
N ALA A 40 -0.53 -4.13 -14.90
CA ALA A 40 -1.22 -4.85 -15.99
C ALA A 40 -1.41 -3.94 -17.22
N GLN A 41 -1.86 -2.71 -17.02
CA GLN A 41 -2.05 -1.74 -18.10
C GLN A 41 -0.74 -1.39 -18.80
N ALA A 42 0.33 -1.17 -18.05
CA ALA A 42 1.65 -0.89 -18.63
C ALA A 42 2.17 -2.08 -19.45
N THR A 43 2.02 -3.30 -18.93
CA THR A 43 2.44 -4.51 -19.64
C THR A 43 1.64 -4.71 -20.93
N GLU A 44 0.35 -4.48 -20.89
CA GLU A 44 -0.53 -4.54 -22.08
C GLU A 44 -0.11 -3.50 -23.12
N LEU A 45 0.14 -2.27 -22.70
CA LEU A 45 0.51 -1.18 -23.58
C LEU A 45 1.86 -1.40 -24.28
N MET A 46 2.84 -1.98 -23.58
CA MET A 46 4.16 -2.27 -24.14
C MET A 46 4.20 -3.49 -25.05
N ASN A 47 3.20 -4.38 -24.96
CA ASN A 47 3.15 -5.60 -25.74
C ASN A 47 2.49 -5.38 -27.11
N PRO A 48 3.21 -5.52 -28.24
CA PRO A 48 2.66 -5.27 -29.58
C PRO A 48 1.51 -6.21 -29.97
N ALA A 49 1.38 -7.36 -29.31
CA ALA A 49 0.25 -8.26 -29.54
C ALA A 49 -1.05 -7.78 -28.88
N MET A 50 -0.98 -6.82 -27.95
CA MET A 50 -2.12 -6.38 -27.12
C MET A 50 -2.42 -4.89 -27.28
N ASN A 51 -1.45 -4.08 -27.74
CA ASN A 51 -1.52 -2.62 -27.77
C ASN A 51 -2.14 -2.01 -29.03
N LEU A 52 -2.89 -2.81 -29.79
CA LEU A 52 -3.62 -2.34 -30.99
C LEU A 52 -2.72 -1.73 -32.09
N GLY A 53 -1.50 -2.23 -32.24
CA GLY A 53 -0.60 -1.83 -33.34
C GLY A 53 0.38 -0.71 -33.00
N LEU A 54 0.54 -0.39 -31.74
CA LEU A 54 1.63 0.48 -31.31
C LEU A 54 2.97 -0.26 -31.41
N PRO A 55 4.09 0.45 -31.56
CA PRO A 55 5.41 -0.17 -31.60
C PRO A 55 5.74 -0.95 -30.34
N PRO A 56 6.55 -2.02 -30.44
CA PRO A 56 7.07 -2.70 -29.27
C PRO A 56 7.76 -1.73 -28.32
N ASP A 57 7.53 -1.87 -27.01
CA ASP A 57 8.06 -1.02 -25.97
C ASP A 57 7.84 0.50 -26.22
N LEU A 58 6.82 0.85 -26.99
CA LEU A 58 6.47 2.22 -27.41
C LEU A 58 7.65 2.96 -28.05
N ALA A 59 8.50 2.24 -28.78
CA ALA A 59 9.66 2.81 -29.41
C ALA A 59 9.30 3.86 -30.47
N ALA A 60 9.83 5.09 -30.35
CA ALA A 60 9.58 6.16 -31.31
C ALA A 60 10.37 6.02 -32.62
N SER A 61 11.36 5.12 -32.65
CA SER A 61 12.23 4.80 -33.78
C SER A 61 12.41 3.30 -33.91
N ASP A 62 13.35 2.84 -34.72
CA ASP A 62 13.62 1.41 -34.91
C ASP A 62 13.78 0.68 -33.56
N PRO A 63 12.90 -0.30 -33.25
CA PRO A 63 12.95 -1.03 -32.00
C PRO A 63 14.24 -1.84 -31.78
N SER A 64 15.00 -2.11 -32.84
CA SER A 64 16.29 -2.78 -32.72
C SER A 64 17.39 -1.87 -32.14
N LEU A 65 17.20 -0.56 -32.21
CA LEU A 65 18.14 0.46 -31.77
C LEU A 65 17.67 1.24 -30.55
N ASN A 66 16.36 1.20 -30.27
CA ASN A 66 15.75 2.02 -29.22
C ASN A 66 14.83 1.16 -28.33
N PHE A 67 15.22 0.99 -27.09
CA PHE A 67 14.47 0.22 -26.07
C PHE A 67 13.65 1.09 -25.15
N HIS A 68 13.12 2.17 -25.60
CA HIS A 68 12.52 3.30 -24.88
C HIS A 68 11.86 2.96 -23.53
N THR A 69 10.84 2.10 -23.48
CA THR A 69 10.15 1.72 -22.22
C THR A 69 10.56 0.34 -21.70
N LYS A 70 11.49 -0.35 -22.36
CA LYS A 70 11.93 -1.67 -21.93
C LYS A 70 12.50 -1.61 -20.50
N GLY A 71 12.04 -2.51 -19.67
CA GLY A 71 12.46 -2.57 -18.26
C GLY A 71 11.50 -1.86 -17.29
N ILE A 72 10.53 -1.08 -17.78
CA ILE A 72 9.47 -0.53 -16.93
C ILE A 72 8.65 -1.66 -16.29
N ASP A 73 8.36 -2.72 -17.02
CA ASP A 73 7.67 -3.92 -16.55
C ASP A 73 8.41 -4.58 -15.38
N ILE A 74 9.74 -4.70 -15.49
CA ILE A 74 10.59 -5.25 -14.43
C ILE A 74 10.57 -4.35 -13.19
N GLY A 75 10.73 -3.04 -13.38
CA GLY A 75 10.66 -2.06 -12.30
C GLY A 75 9.30 -2.06 -11.62
N MET A 76 8.22 -2.07 -12.38
CA MET A 76 6.86 -2.12 -11.85
C MET A 76 6.57 -3.44 -11.12
N ALA A 77 7.06 -4.57 -11.62
CA ALA A 77 6.95 -5.84 -10.93
C ALA A 77 7.60 -5.81 -9.54
N ALA A 78 8.79 -5.20 -9.44
CA ALA A 78 9.49 -5.03 -8.17
C ALA A 78 8.69 -4.15 -7.20
N TYR A 79 8.19 -2.99 -7.65
CA TYR A 79 7.40 -2.09 -6.81
C TYR A 79 6.08 -2.72 -6.37
N VAL A 80 5.37 -3.43 -7.26
CA VAL A 80 4.13 -4.11 -6.90
C VAL A 80 4.37 -5.23 -5.90
N SER A 81 5.49 -5.95 -6.03
CA SER A 81 5.92 -6.96 -5.05
C SER A 81 6.16 -6.33 -3.67
N GLU A 82 6.86 -5.20 -3.62
CA GLU A 82 7.09 -4.48 -2.38
C GLU A 82 5.78 -3.94 -1.77
N LEU A 83 4.90 -3.35 -2.59
CA LEU A 83 3.57 -2.94 -2.15
C LEU A 83 2.78 -4.12 -1.57
N GLY A 84 2.86 -5.30 -2.16
CA GLY A 84 2.24 -6.52 -1.63
C GLY A 84 2.79 -6.92 -0.27
N HIS A 85 4.09 -6.83 -0.08
CA HIS A 85 4.73 -7.06 1.22
C HIS A 85 4.27 -6.04 2.26
N LEU A 86 4.25 -4.75 1.92
CA LEU A 86 3.81 -3.67 2.80
C LEU A 86 2.30 -3.73 3.11
N ALA A 87 1.51 -4.32 2.23
CA ALA A 87 0.07 -4.52 2.41
C ALA A 87 -0.27 -5.73 3.28
N SER A 88 0.72 -6.50 3.73
CA SER A 88 0.49 -7.65 4.62
C SER A 88 -0.22 -7.20 5.90
N PRO A 89 -1.27 -7.94 6.35
CA PRO A 89 -2.01 -7.57 7.55
C PRO A 89 -1.13 -7.69 8.78
N VAL A 90 -1.24 -6.73 9.69
CA VAL A 90 -0.55 -6.73 10.98
C VAL A 90 -1.51 -7.00 12.15
N SER A 91 -2.80 -6.81 11.94
CA SER A 91 -3.83 -7.05 12.95
C SER A 91 -3.93 -8.51 13.40
N THR A 92 -3.39 -9.45 12.62
CA THR A 92 -3.31 -10.87 12.96
C THR A 92 -2.10 -11.23 13.82
N HIS A 93 -1.15 -10.32 13.99
CA HIS A 93 0.08 -10.52 14.77
C HIS A 93 -0.07 -9.98 16.19
N ILE A 94 -1.25 -10.09 16.76
CA ILE A 94 -1.53 -9.60 18.11
C ILE A 94 -0.85 -10.50 19.13
N GLN A 95 0.03 -9.90 19.92
CA GLN A 95 0.63 -10.54 21.07
C GLN A 95 0.42 -9.65 22.30
N SER A 96 0.10 -10.25 23.42
CA SER A 96 0.03 -9.53 24.70
C SER A 96 1.46 -9.22 25.15
N ALA A 97 1.85 -7.96 25.03
CA ALA A 97 3.16 -7.48 25.48
C ALA A 97 3.18 -7.11 26.98
N GLU A 98 2.02 -6.91 27.58
CA GLU A 98 1.86 -6.53 28.99
C GLU A 98 0.89 -7.47 29.67
N MET A 99 1.26 -7.92 30.87
CA MET A 99 0.37 -8.71 31.71
C MET A 99 -0.86 -7.87 32.09
N HIS A 100 -2.04 -8.46 32.04
CA HIS A 100 -3.32 -7.78 32.28
C HIS A 100 -3.73 -6.74 31.23
N ASN A 101 -3.04 -6.66 30.10
CA ASN A 101 -3.41 -5.77 29.03
C ASN A 101 -4.06 -6.56 27.88
N GLU A 102 -5.19 -6.06 27.40
CA GLU A 102 -5.77 -6.59 26.18
C GLU A 102 -4.78 -6.35 25.03
N ALA A 103 -4.48 -7.35 24.22
CA ALA A 103 -3.48 -7.32 23.15
C ALA A 103 -3.66 -6.20 22.09
N ILE A 104 -4.57 -5.29 22.28
CA ILE A 104 -5.02 -4.23 21.40
C ILE A 104 -3.99 -3.11 21.25
N LYS A 105 -3.15 -2.85 22.25
CA LYS A 105 -2.11 -1.81 22.19
C LYS A 105 -1.00 -2.12 21.19
N TYR A 106 -0.70 -3.40 20.96
CA TYR A 106 0.34 -3.79 20.00
C TYR A 106 0.02 -3.32 18.58
N VAL A 107 -1.23 -3.38 18.20
CA VAL A 107 -1.71 -2.92 16.90
C VAL A 107 -1.52 -1.42 16.72
N TYR A 108 -1.65 -0.65 17.79
CA TYR A 108 -1.39 0.79 17.79
C TYR A 108 0.09 1.13 17.53
N LEU A 109 1.01 0.40 18.11
CA LEU A 109 2.45 0.65 17.97
C LEU A 109 2.97 0.38 16.55
N HIS A 110 2.27 -0.44 15.77
CA HIS A 110 2.66 -0.74 14.39
C HIS A 110 2.17 0.29 13.36
N VAL A 111 1.16 1.09 13.68
CA VAL A 111 0.60 2.11 12.76
C VAL A 111 1.64 3.20 12.42
N PRO A 112 2.43 3.77 13.36
CA PRO A 112 3.44 4.77 13.04
C PRO A 112 4.56 4.27 12.12
N HIS A 113 5.02 3.04 12.32
CA HIS A 113 6.07 2.46 11.47
C HIS A 113 5.63 2.21 10.02
N ILE A 114 4.35 2.07 9.80
CA ILE A 114 3.76 1.94 8.46
C ILE A 114 3.81 3.29 7.73
N HIS A 115 3.53 4.39 8.41
CA HIS A 115 3.65 5.74 7.84
C HIS A 115 5.07 6.05 7.38
N GLU A 116 6.08 5.68 8.16
CA GLU A 116 7.48 5.89 7.78
C GLU A 116 7.90 5.06 6.56
N ARG A 117 7.34 3.86 6.39
CA ARG A 117 7.65 3.00 5.26
C ARG A 117 6.96 3.43 3.98
N ILE A 118 5.71 3.90 4.06
CA ILE A 118 4.98 4.44 2.89
C ILE A 118 5.58 5.77 2.44
N ALA A 119 6.08 6.59 3.34
CA ALA A 119 6.72 7.88 3.01
C ALA A 119 8.11 7.74 2.37
N ARG A 120 8.68 6.52 2.34
CA ARG A 120 9.98 6.22 1.71
C ARG A 120 9.86 5.57 0.32
N CYS A 121 8.65 5.23 -0.10
CA CYS A 121 8.33 4.82 -1.47
C CYS A 121 7.84 6.01 -2.30
#